data_6a24cdef7f6708c390f3b5b96ae87855
#
_entry.id   6a24cdef7f6708c390f3b5b96ae87855
#
_cell.length_a   1.000
_cell.length_b   1.000
_cell.length_c   1.000
_cell.angle_alpha   90.00
_cell.angle_beta   90.00
_cell.angle_gamma   90.00
#
_symmetry.space_group_name_H-M   'P 1'
#
loop_
_entity.id
_entity.type
_entity.pdbx_description
1 polymer ?
#
loop_
_entity_poly.entity_id
_entity_poly.type
_entity_poly.pdbx_seq_one_letter_code
_entity_poly.pdbx_strand_id
1 'polypeptide(L)'
;MSAITAEAAGGALNIARDYLSLLKLRIVLLLDATAVGVMFPAAHGHPRPIAVLAVLVGGTLAAGGAHSINCWFDRDIDAAMSRTKRRPLPDGRIPAWHALAIGVVLNMLAFAVLWSGANLLAAVLALLGTLIYVFVYTIWLKRTTPQNIVIGGAAGAVPPLVGWAAATGHLDLAAFALFGVVFFWTPPHFWALAQVIKADYARAQIPMLPVVAGEQSAKRQSVVYAVLTAIVSVVPFFTGSAGAVYVAGAVVLGVGLVGLTVLDLSGRRWTRRLFAYSIVYIALLFGLFAISPFLP
;
A
#
# COMPACT_ATOMS: atom_id res chain seq x y z
N MET A 1 39.55 3.19 23.53
CA MET A 1 38.10 3.42 23.30
C MET A 1 37.38 2.13 23.65
N SER A 2 36.68 2.16 24.79
CA SER A 2 36.38 0.97 25.60
C SER A 2 35.11 0.22 25.16
N ALA A 3 34.99 -1.03 25.62
CA ALA A 3 33.83 -1.91 25.46
C ALA A 3 32.47 -1.21 25.81
N ILE A 4 32.50 -0.29 26.78
CA ILE A 4 31.36 0.54 27.22
C ILE A 4 30.80 1.42 26.08
N THR A 5 31.68 1.98 25.22
CA THR A 5 31.22 2.80 24.06
C THR A 5 30.62 1.95 22.94
N ALA A 6 31.08 0.70 22.75
CA ALA A 6 30.52 -0.22 21.76
C ALA A 6 29.18 -0.76 22.23
N GLU A 7 28.99 -1.05 23.50
CA GLU A 7 27.75 -1.54 24.08
C GLU A 7 26.64 -0.48 24.09
N ALA A 8 27.02 0.78 24.43
CA ALA A 8 26.10 1.93 24.35
C ALA A 8 25.71 2.24 22.90
N ALA A 9 26.60 2.16 21.94
CA ALA A 9 26.32 2.32 20.52
C ALA A 9 25.41 1.21 19.99
N GLY A 10 25.61 -0.04 20.42
CA GLY A 10 24.74 -1.17 20.09
C GLY A 10 23.32 -0.98 20.64
N GLY A 11 23.18 -0.48 21.86
CA GLY A 11 21.89 -0.15 22.47
C GLY A 11 21.14 0.95 21.70
N ALA A 12 21.81 2.04 21.34
CA ALA A 12 21.20 3.14 20.57
C ALA A 12 20.75 2.71 19.17
N LEU A 13 21.54 1.89 18.47
CA LEU A 13 21.17 1.35 17.16
C LEU A 13 19.94 0.44 17.23
N ASN A 14 19.80 -0.37 18.28
CA ASN A 14 18.63 -1.22 18.47
C ASN A 14 17.36 -0.38 18.72
N ILE A 15 17.45 0.67 19.54
CA ILE A 15 16.36 1.59 19.79
C ILE A 15 15.93 2.29 18.48
N ALA A 16 16.88 2.83 17.72
CA ALA A 16 16.56 3.47 16.43
C ALA A 16 15.88 2.49 15.44
N ARG A 17 16.37 1.26 15.37
CA ARG A 17 15.75 0.19 14.54
C ARG A 17 14.34 -0.13 14.97
N ASP A 18 14.06 -0.16 16.26
CA ASP A 18 12.72 -0.41 16.79
C ASP A 18 11.75 0.70 16.37
N TYR A 19 12.12 1.98 16.49
CA TYR A 19 11.30 3.09 16.02
C TYR A 19 11.10 3.08 14.50
N LEU A 20 12.13 2.84 13.71
CA LEU A 20 12.02 2.73 12.25
C LEU A 20 11.12 1.57 11.82
N SER A 21 11.06 0.48 12.60
CA SER A 21 10.20 -0.67 12.31
C SER A 21 8.71 -0.32 12.37
N LEU A 22 8.31 0.71 13.15
CA LEU A 22 6.92 1.20 13.22
C LEU A 22 6.45 1.75 11.87
N LEU A 23 7.35 2.35 11.10
CA LEU A 23 7.04 3.00 9.83
C LEU A 23 6.80 2.02 8.69
N LYS A 24 7.20 0.73 8.82
CA LYS A 24 7.07 -0.31 7.78
C LYS A 24 7.64 0.11 6.43
N LEU A 25 8.86 0.65 6.40
CA LEU A 25 9.49 1.28 5.24
C LEU A 25 9.40 0.49 3.93
N ARG A 26 9.40 -0.86 3.98
CA ARG A 26 9.24 -1.69 2.77
C ARG A 26 7.91 -1.46 2.05
N ILE A 27 6.82 -1.24 2.80
CA ILE A 27 5.51 -0.94 2.24
C ILE A 27 5.48 0.50 1.76
N VAL A 28 6.04 1.42 2.55
CA VAL A 28 6.12 2.85 2.21
C VAL A 28 6.85 3.06 0.88
N LEU A 29 7.99 2.39 0.65
CA LEU A 29 8.72 2.48 -0.61
C LEU A 29 7.89 2.07 -1.83
N LEU A 30 7.01 1.06 -1.70
CA LEU A 30 6.11 0.67 -2.78
C LEU A 30 5.02 1.73 -3.03
N LEU A 31 4.49 2.34 -1.98
CA LEU A 31 3.50 3.42 -2.09
C LEU A 31 4.13 4.66 -2.75
N ASP A 32 5.34 5.04 -2.32
CA ASP A 32 6.10 6.15 -2.89
C ASP A 32 6.44 5.89 -4.37
N ALA A 33 6.85 4.66 -4.71
CA ALA A 33 7.13 4.29 -6.10
C ALA A 33 5.90 4.42 -6.99
N THR A 34 4.70 4.05 -6.50
CA THR A 34 3.46 4.25 -7.26
C THR A 34 3.10 5.73 -7.38
N ALA A 35 3.24 6.51 -6.31
CA ALA A 35 2.93 7.94 -6.33
C ALA A 35 3.88 8.71 -7.26
N VAL A 36 5.19 8.50 -7.14
CA VAL A 36 6.19 9.18 -7.97
C VAL A 36 6.14 8.70 -9.42
N GLY A 37 5.97 7.38 -9.65
CA GLY A 37 5.86 6.82 -10.99
C GLY A 37 4.74 7.44 -11.82
N VAL A 38 3.62 7.75 -11.19
CA VAL A 38 2.47 8.38 -11.82
C VAL A 38 2.74 9.85 -12.21
N MET A 39 3.63 10.55 -11.51
CA MET A 39 3.93 11.95 -11.78
C MET A 39 4.54 12.18 -13.18
N PHE A 40 5.31 11.20 -13.70
CA PHE A 40 5.97 11.34 -14.98
C PHE A 40 4.95 11.39 -16.14
N PRO A 41 4.04 10.42 -16.32
CA PRO A 41 3.01 10.53 -17.34
C PRO A 41 2.07 11.72 -17.12
N ALA A 42 1.69 12.01 -15.89
CA ALA A 42 0.83 13.14 -15.55
C ALA A 42 1.43 14.49 -15.97
N ALA A 43 2.76 14.62 -15.97
CA ALA A 43 3.49 15.83 -16.38
C ALA A 43 4.22 15.67 -17.71
N HIS A 44 3.78 14.77 -18.60
CA HIS A 44 4.39 14.53 -19.93
C HIS A 44 5.91 14.31 -19.87
N GLY A 45 6.40 13.57 -18.89
CA GLY A 45 7.82 13.26 -18.67
C GLY A 45 8.60 14.27 -17.83
N HIS A 46 8.03 15.44 -17.49
CA HIS A 46 8.73 16.55 -16.85
C HIS A 46 8.07 17.04 -15.55
N PRO A 47 7.90 16.19 -14.51
CA PRO A 47 7.38 16.65 -13.24
C PRO A 47 8.35 17.62 -12.57
N ARG A 48 7.83 18.62 -11.85
CA ARG A 48 8.65 19.59 -11.11
C ARG A 48 9.50 18.85 -10.05
N PRO A 49 10.85 18.99 -10.01
CA PRO A 49 11.70 18.25 -9.07
C PRO A 49 11.31 18.46 -7.60
N ILE A 50 10.91 19.68 -7.25
CA ILE A 50 10.46 19.99 -5.88
C ILE A 50 9.17 19.24 -5.51
N ALA A 51 8.25 19.05 -6.45
CA ALA A 51 7.03 18.28 -6.22
C ALA A 51 7.34 16.78 -6.08
N VAL A 52 8.29 16.24 -6.87
CA VAL A 52 8.76 14.86 -6.71
C VAL A 52 9.37 14.64 -5.33
N LEU A 53 10.25 15.56 -4.90
CA LEU A 53 10.85 15.49 -3.55
C LEU A 53 9.77 15.60 -2.46
N ALA A 54 8.80 16.49 -2.63
CA ALA A 54 7.70 16.66 -1.68
C ALA A 54 6.84 15.38 -1.58
N VAL A 55 6.57 14.70 -2.70
CA VAL A 55 5.83 13.42 -2.71
C VAL A 55 6.64 12.31 -2.05
N LEU A 56 7.94 12.19 -2.33
CA LEU A 56 8.81 11.20 -1.69
C LEU A 56 8.87 11.41 -0.16
N VAL A 57 9.19 12.62 0.27
CA VAL A 57 9.31 12.91 1.71
C VAL A 57 7.94 12.91 2.39
N GLY A 58 6.97 13.64 1.83
CA GLY A 58 5.64 13.75 2.40
C GLY A 58 4.87 12.42 2.37
N GLY A 59 5.00 11.63 1.30
CA GLY A 59 4.44 10.28 1.18
C GLY A 59 5.02 9.33 2.22
N THR A 60 6.36 9.32 2.35
CA THR A 60 7.05 8.55 3.40
C THR A 60 6.55 8.92 4.80
N LEU A 61 6.43 10.22 5.10
CA LEU A 61 5.95 10.70 6.40
C LEU A 61 4.48 10.33 6.64
N ALA A 62 3.60 10.52 5.65
CA ALA A 62 2.18 10.20 5.76
C ALA A 62 1.95 8.70 5.98
N ALA A 63 2.50 7.86 5.10
CA ALA A 63 2.35 6.41 5.18
C ALA A 63 3.04 5.83 6.43
N GLY A 64 4.26 6.28 6.75
CA GLY A 64 4.98 5.89 7.96
C GLY A 64 4.21 6.27 9.23
N GLY A 65 3.69 7.50 9.28
CA GLY A 65 2.86 7.97 10.38
C GLY A 65 1.57 7.17 10.55
N ALA A 66 0.87 6.89 9.45
CA ALA A 66 -0.32 6.05 9.43
C ALA A 66 -0.03 4.62 9.95
N HIS A 67 1.11 4.03 9.53
CA HIS A 67 1.55 2.72 10.03
C HIS A 67 1.92 2.74 11.51
N SER A 68 2.52 3.83 12.02
CA SER A 68 2.83 3.98 13.45
C SER A 68 1.55 4.00 14.30
N ILE A 69 0.52 4.77 13.87
CA ILE A 69 -0.80 4.78 14.53
C ILE A 69 -1.46 3.39 14.46
N ASN A 70 -1.37 2.72 13.32
CA ASN A 70 -1.87 1.34 13.18
C ASN A 70 -1.17 0.38 14.15
N CYS A 71 0.15 0.46 14.32
CA CYS A 71 0.88 -0.35 15.29
C CYS A 71 0.42 -0.06 16.74
N TRP A 72 0.15 1.19 17.06
CA TRP A 72 -0.41 1.57 18.37
C TRP A 72 -1.77 0.94 18.63
N PHE A 73 -2.69 1.02 17.65
CA PHE A 73 -4.05 0.50 17.81
C PHE A 73 -4.09 -1.03 17.80
N ASP A 74 -3.31 -1.67 16.92
CA ASP A 74 -3.32 -3.12 16.72
C ASP A 74 -2.37 -3.89 17.65
N ARG A 75 -1.79 -3.29 18.68
CA ARG A 75 -0.81 -3.94 19.56
C ARG A 75 -1.31 -5.23 20.23
N ASP A 76 -2.62 -5.30 20.53
CA ASP A 76 -3.30 -6.48 21.06
C ASP A 76 -3.38 -7.61 20.01
N ILE A 77 -3.80 -7.29 18.78
CA ILE A 77 -3.83 -8.20 17.65
C ILE A 77 -2.42 -8.68 17.31
N ASP A 78 -1.46 -7.77 17.26
CA ASP A 78 -0.06 -8.08 16.97
C ASP A 78 0.56 -9.04 17.98
N ALA A 79 0.18 -8.96 19.25
CA ALA A 79 0.60 -9.89 20.31
C ALA A 79 0.04 -11.31 20.09
N ALA A 80 -1.16 -11.44 19.54
CA ALA A 80 -1.81 -12.72 19.27
C ALA A 80 -1.29 -13.44 18.01
N MET A 81 -0.62 -12.73 17.09
CA MET A 81 -0.15 -13.27 15.81
C MET A 81 1.31 -13.70 15.89
N SER A 82 1.65 -14.91 15.41
CA SER A 82 3.02 -15.44 15.44
C SER A 82 4.04 -14.57 14.71
N ARG A 83 3.63 -13.92 13.62
CA ARG A 83 4.46 -13.06 12.79
C ARG A 83 4.79 -11.70 13.42
N THR A 84 3.92 -11.20 14.30
CA THR A 84 3.97 -9.80 14.78
C THR A 84 4.18 -9.67 16.29
N LYS A 85 4.06 -10.74 17.07
CA LYS A 85 4.23 -10.74 18.54
C LYS A 85 5.57 -10.21 19.04
N ARG A 86 6.62 -10.27 18.20
CA ARG A 86 7.97 -9.74 18.51
C ARG A 86 8.19 -8.31 18.03
N ARG A 87 7.14 -7.60 17.60
CA ARG A 87 7.24 -6.18 17.27
C ARG A 87 7.51 -5.36 18.54
N PRO A 88 8.12 -4.16 18.43
CA PRO A 88 8.51 -3.37 19.60
C PRO A 88 7.38 -3.02 20.55
N LEU A 89 6.15 -2.78 20.06
CA LEU A 89 5.02 -2.42 20.92
C LEU A 89 4.46 -3.63 21.69
N PRO A 90 4.11 -4.77 21.04
CA PRO A 90 3.68 -5.96 21.75
C PRO A 90 4.72 -6.48 22.74
N ASP A 91 6.01 -6.33 22.41
CA ASP A 91 7.14 -6.77 23.22
C ASP A 91 7.52 -5.79 24.35
N GLY A 92 6.84 -4.63 24.43
CA GLY A 92 7.05 -3.63 25.49
C GLY A 92 8.34 -2.80 25.36
N ARG A 93 9.08 -2.90 24.26
CA ARG A 93 10.34 -2.16 24.05
C ARG A 93 10.15 -0.68 23.73
N ILE A 94 8.97 -0.30 23.25
CA ILE A 94 8.57 1.09 23.00
C ILE A 94 7.25 1.35 23.75
N PRO A 95 7.16 2.46 24.51
CA PRO A 95 5.90 2.88 25.09
C PRO A 95 4.84 3.14 24.01
N ALA A 96 3.63 2.61 24.19
CA ALA A 96 2.60 2.64 23.15
C ALA A 96 2.26 4.08 22.69
N TRP A 97 2.23 5.04 23.62
CA TRP A 97 1.93 6.44 23.31
C TRP A 97 2.97 7.10 22.36
N HIS A 98 4.25 6.63 22.37
CA HIS A 98 5.26 7.11 21.42
C HIS A 98 4.83 6.83 19.98
N ALA A 99 4.29 5.63 19.70
CA ALA A 99 3.84 5.28 18.35
C ALA A 99 2.68 6.18 17.89
N LEU A 100 1.74 6.51 18.80
CA LEU A 100 0.66 7.44 18.49
C LEU A 100 1.21 8.85 18.23
N ALA A 101 2.04 9.38 19.13
CA ALA A 101 2.61 10.73 19.03
C ALA A 101 3.44 10.88 17.73
N ILE A 102 4.33 9.92 17.44
CA ILE A 102 5.12 9.90 16.21
C ILE A 102 4.19 9.90 15.00
N GLY A 103 3.16 9.04 15.00
CA GLY A 103 2.23 8.96 13.90
C GLY A 103 1.49 10.26 13.61
N VAL A 104 1.04 10.97 14.66
CA VAL A 104 0.38 12.28 14.52
C VAL A 104 1.37 13.33 14.00
N VAL A 105 2.56 13.45 14.62
CA VAL A 105 3.58 14.43 14.20
C VAL A 105 4.01 14.20 12.76
N LEU A 106 4.26 12.95 12.36
CA LEU A 106 4.66 12.65 10.98
C LEU A 106 3.56 13.02 9.97
N ASN A 107 2.28 12.84 10.29
CA ASN A 107 1.19 13.24 9.40
C ASN A 107 1.03 14.77 9.32
N MET A 108 1.25 15.50 10.40
CA MET A 108 1.28 16.97 10.37
C MET A 108 2.42 17.48 9.48
N LEU A 109 3.62 16.93 9.64
CA LEU A 109 4.77 17.25 8.80
C LEU A 109 4.55 16.85 7.34
N ALA A 110 3.95 15.69 7.06
CA ALA A 110 3.59 15.25 5.73
C ALA A 110 2.68 16.25 5.02
N PHE A 111 1.64 16.71 5.73
CA PHE A 111 0.72 17.72 5.20
C PHE A 111 1.45 19.02 4.85
N ALA A 112 2.30 19.54 5.76
CA ALA A 112 3.08 20.75 5.53
C ALA A 112 4.04 20.61 4.33
N VAL A 113 4.76 19.49 4.23
CA VAL A 113 5.71 19.21 3.13
C VAL A 113 4.99 19.11 1.79
N LEU A 114 3.88 18.37 1.72
CA LEU A 114 3.11 18.22 0.48
C LEU A 114 2.45 19.52 0.05
N TRP A 115 1.90 20.29 0.99
CA TRP A 115 1.29 21.56 0.68
C TRP A 115 2.30 22.58 0.17
N SER A 116 3.44 22.73 0.85
CA SER A 116 4.47 23.72 0.47
C SER A 116 5.26 23.31 -0.79
N GLY A 117 5.57 22.03 -0.97
CA GLY A 117 6.42 21.56 -2.06
C GLY A 117 5.66 21.10 -3.31
N ALA A 118 4.41 20.69 -3.17
CA ALA A 118 3.54 20.29 -4.29
C ALA A 118 2.32 21.20 -4.39
N ASN A 119 1.22 20.86 -3.71
CA ASN A 119 -0.01 21.67 -3.64
C ASN A 119 -0.95 21.16 -2.53
N LEU A 120 -1.98 21.95 -2.23
CA LEU A 120 -2.97 21.62 -1.19
C LEU A 120 -3.75 20.34 -1.52
N LEU A 121 -4.09 20.09 -2.78
CA LEU A 121 -4.84 18.90 -3.18
C LEU A 121 -4.07 17.62 -2.85
N ALA A 122 -2.77 17.55 -3.17
CA ALA A 122 -1.92 16.42 -2.84
C ALA A 122 -1.82 16.21 -1.32
N ALA A 123 -1.69 17.30 -0.53
CA ALA A 123 -1.65 17.23 0.93
C ALA A 123 -2.97 16.71 1.53
N VAL A 124 -4.11 17.19 1.04
CA VAL A 124 -5.45 16.75 1.47
C VAL A 124 -5.69 15.27 1.11
N LEU A 125 -5.30 14.84 -0.09
CA LEU A 125 -5.43 13.44 -0.50
C LEU A 125 -4.57 12.51 0.37
N ALA A 126 -3.33 12.88 0.69
CA ALA A 126 -2.47 12.09 1.57
C ALA A 126 -3.05 11.99 2.98
N LEU A 127 -3.58 13.10 3.53
CA LEU A 127 -4.28 13.09 4.81
C LEU A 127 -5.53 12.22 4.76
N LEU A 128 -6.33 12.30 3.69
CA LEU A 128 -7.51 11.44 3.49
C LEU A 128 -7.12 9.96 3.45
N GLY A 129 -6.03 9.60 2.78
CA GLY A 129 -5.48 8.24 2.78
C GLY A 129 -5.16 7.75 4.19
N THR A 130 -4.51 8.60 5.01
CA THR A 130 -4.25 8.30 6.42
C THR A 130 -5.54 8.13 7.22
N LEU A 131 -6.53 9.01 7.05
CA LEU A 131 -7.81 8.94 7.76
C LEU A 131 -8.59 7.66 7.38
N ILE A 132 -8.64 7.31 6.10
CA ILE A 132 -9.24 6.04 5.65
C ILE A 132 -8.51 4.85 6.27
N TYR A 133 -7.17 4.84 6.24
CA TYR A 133 -6.39 3.75 6.79
C TYR A 133 -6.56 3.59 8.30
N VAL A 134 -6.55 4.68 9.06
CA VAL A 134 -6.64 4.65 10.52
C VAL A 134 -8.08 4.41 10.97
N PHE A 135 -9.01 5.27 10.58
CA PHE A 135 -10.37 5.25 11.13
C PHE A 135 -11.25 4.21 10.46
N VAL A 136 -11.25 4.15 9.13
CA VAL A 136 -12.13 3.25 8.39
C VAL A 136 -11.57 1.82 8.43
N TYR A 137 -10.32 1.62 8.00
CA TYR A 137 -9.74 0.27 7.95
C TYR A 137 -9.35 -0.25 9.32
N THR A 138 -8.44 0.44 10.05
CA THR A 138 -7.81 -0.11 11.27
C THR A 138 -8.78 -0.16 12.44
N ILE A 139 -9.47 0.95 12.73
CA ILE A 139 -10.35 1.05 13.91
C ILE A 139 -11.68 0.35 13.67
N TRP A 140 -12.30 0.58 12.53
CA TRP A 140 -13.65 0.08 12.26
C TRP A 140 -13.64 -1.28 11.55
N LEU A 141 -13.31 -1.32 10.25
CA LEU A 141 -13.61 -2.48 9.40
C LEU A 141 -12.78 -3.73 9.73
N LYS A 142 -11.51 -3.56 10.10
CA LYS A 142 -10.57 -4.68 10.32
C LYS A 142 -11.07 -5.68 11.36
N ARG A 143 -11.80 -5.20 12.36
CA ARG A 143 -12.29 -6.01 13.50
C ARG A 143 -13.75 -6.43 13.34
N THR A 144 -14.50 -5.87 12.39
CA THR A 144 -15.96 -5.99 12.34
C THR A 144 -16.50 -6.72 11.10
N THR A 145 -15.78 -6.70 9.96
CA THR A 145 -16.33 -7.21 8.71
C THR A 145 -15.30 -7.90 7.82
N PRO A 146 -15.70 -8.96 7.07
CA PRO A 146 -14.83 -9.58 6.07
C PRO A 146 -14.58 -8.69 4.83
N GLN A 147 -15.34 -7.59 4.67
CA GLN A 147 -15.13 -6.60 3.61
C GLN A 147 -14.00 -5.60 3.95
N ASN A 148 -13.32 -5.78 5.08
CA ASN A 148 -12.24 -4.91 5.55
C ASN A 148 -11.15 -4.66 4.50
N ILE A 149 -10.79 -5.69 3.70
CA ILE A 149 -9.78 -5.57 2.64
C ILE A 149 -10.32 -4.83 1.42
N VAL A 150 -11.59 -5.06 1.05
CA VAL A 150 -12.18 -4.39 -0.11
C VAL A 150 -12.28 -2.89 0.14
N ILE A 151 -12.99 -2.49 1.19
CA ILE A 151 -13.22 -1.07 1.49
C ILE A 151 -11.92 -0.41 2.00
N GLY A 152 -11.21 -1.09 2.90
CA GLY A 152 -9.94 -0.59 3.45
C GLY A 152 -8.80 -0.49 2.42
N GLY A 153 -8.89 -1.26 1.33
CA GLY A 153 -7.97 -1.17 0.19
C GLY A 153 -7.91 0.21 -0.48
N ALA A 154 -8.97 1.01 -0.31
CA ALA A 154 -9.00 2.39 -0.77
C ALA A 154 -7.83 3.23 -0.21
N ALA A 155 -7.43 3.00 1.03
CA ALA A 155 -6.29 3.73 1.62
C ALA A 155 -4.97 3.48 0.84
N GLY A 156 -4.71 2.22 0.49
CA GLY A 156 -3.53 1.84 -0.30
C GLY A 156 -3.59 2.28 -1.76
N ALA A 157 -4.77 2.65 -2.26
CA ALA A 157 -4.99 3.14 -3.61
C ALA A 157 -4.85 4.67 -3.75
N VAL A 158 -4.77 5.42 -2.64
CA VAL A 158 -4.62 6.90 -2.66
C VAL A 158 -3.28 7.39 -3.25
N PRO A 159 -2.11 6.73 -3.07
CA PRO A 159 -0.83 7.23 -3.55
C PRO A 159 -0.79 7.66 -5.03
N PRO A 160 -1.36 6.92 -6.00
CA PRO A 160 -1.48 7.38 -7.37
C PRO A 160 -2.22 8.72 -7.52
N LEU A 161 -3.29 8.94 -6.74
CA LEU A 161 -4.01 10.23 -6.75
C LEU A 161 -3.14 11.36 -6.20
N VAL A 162 -2.36 11.10 -5.14
CA VAL A 162 -1.42 12.08 -4.57
C VAL A 162 -0.36 12.48 -5.60
N GLY A 163 0.25 11.49 -6.26
CA GLY A 163 1.25 11.74 -7.30
C GLY A 163 0.68 12.52 -8.48
N TRP A 164 -0.50 12.13 -8.97
CA TRP A 164 -1.18 12.83 -10.07
C TRP A 164 -1.50 14.28 -9.68
N ALA A 165 -2.14 14.49 -8.54
CA ALA A 165 -2.47 15.83 -8.03
C ALA A 165 -1.23 16.69 -7.80
N ALA A 166 -0.14 16.12 -7.29
CA ALA A 166 1.13 16.84 -7.09
C ALA A 166 1.76 17.31 -8.40
N ALA A 167 1.59 16.54 -9.48
CA ALA A 167 2.12 16.87 -10.80
C ALA A 167 1.25 17.90 -11.56
N THR A 168 -0.09 17.78 -11.46
CA THR A 168 -1.04 18.49 -12.33
C THR A 168 -1.87 19.56 -11.61
N GLY A 169 -2.06 19.45 -10.29
CA GLY A 169 -2.97 20.31 -9.51
C GLY A 169 -4.44 19.92 -9.58
N HIS A 170 -4.80 18.84 -10.31
CA HIS A 170 -6.17 18.33 -10.45
C HIS A 170 -6.21 16.80 -10.52
N LEU A 171 -7.41 16.24 -10.59
CA LEU A 171 -7.63 14.82 -10.83
C LEU A 171 -8.49 14.67 -12.10
N ASP A 172 -8.16 13.66 -12.90
CA ASP A 172 -8.90 13.26 -14.09
C ASP A 172 -9.17 11.77 -14.12
N LEU A 173 -9.75 11.28 -15.24
CA LEU A 173 -10.12 9.88 -15.38
C LEU A 173 -8.91 8.93 -15.28
N ALA A 174 -7.73 9.35 -15.77
CA ALA A 174 -6.52 8.52 -15.67
C ALA A 174 -6.07 8.35 -14.21
N ALA A 175 -6.13 9.43 -13.41
CA ALA A 175 -5.83 9.36 -11.98
C ALA A 175 -6.75 8.37 -11.25
N PHE A 176 -8.06 8.45 -11.51
CA PHE A 176 -9.04 7.53 -10.92
C PHE A 176 -8.90 6.10 -11.45
N ALA A 177 -8.49 5.90 -12.69
CA ALA A 177 -8.18 4.58 -13.22
C ALA A 177 -7.00 3.94 -12.47
N LEU A 178 -5.92 4.69 -12.25
CA LEU A 178 -4.75 4.20 -11.51
C LEU A 178 -5.07 3.91 -10.03
N PHE A 179 -5.90 4.73 -9.40
CA PHE A 179 -6.50 4.41 -8.10
C PHE A 179 -7.28 3.09 -8.18
N GLY A 180 -8.15 2.92 -9.18
CA GLY A 180 -8.94 1.72 -9.41
C GLY A 180 -8.10 0.47 -9.60
N VAL A 181 -6.96 0.57 -10.31
CA VAL A 181 -6.01 -0.54 -10.46
C VAL A 181 -5.56 -1.05 -9.09
N VAL A 182 -5.07 -0.17 -8.20
CA VAL A 182 -4.60 -0.58 -6.87
C VAL A 182 -5.76 -1.05 -5.99
N PHE A 183 -6.91 -0.39 -6.08
CA PHE A 183 -8.10 -0.73 -5.32
C PHE A 183 -8.60 -2.14 -5.64
N PHE A 184 -8.79 -2.46 -6.92
CA PHE A 184 -9.25 -3.79 -7.35
C PHE A 184 -8.16 -4.86 -7.25
N TRP A 185 -6.89 -4.51 -7.33
CA TRP A 185 -5.76 -5.41 -7.11
C TRP A 185 -5.64 -5.86 -5.64
N THR A 186 -6.04 -5.01 -4.70
CA THR A 186 -5.87 -5.26 -3.27
C THR A 186 -6.56 -6.55 -2.79
N PRO A 187 -7.84 -6.86 -3.12
CA PRO A 187 -8.49 -8.09 -2.67
C PRO A 187 -7.79 -9.39 -3.11
N PRO A 188 -7.49 -9.66 -4.39
CA PRO A 188 -6.82 -10.89 -4.79
C PRO A 188 -5.44 -11.05 -4.15
N HIS A 189 -4.67 -9.94 -4.03
CA HIS A 189 -3.38 -9.94 -3.36
C HIS A 189 -3.50 -10.30 -1.86
N PHE A 190 -4.35 -9.59 -1.14
CA PHE A 190 -4.49 -9.76 0.31
C PHE A 190 -5.16 -11.06 0.70
N TRP A 191 -6.18 -11.52 -0.06
CA TRP A 191 -6.83 -12.80 0.24
C TRP A 191 -5.90 -13.98 -0.07
N ALA A 192 -5.02 -13.89 -1.06
CA ALA A 192 -3.97 -14.89 -1.25
C ALA A 192 -3.04 -14.95 -0.03
N LEU A 193 -2.57 -13.81 0.48
CA LEU A 193 -1.79 -13.75 1.72
C LEU A 193 -2.58 -14.29 2.92
N ALA A 194 -3.84 -13.88 3.07
CA ALA A 194 -4.69 -14.28 4.19
C ALA A 194 -4.94 -15.79 4.22
N GLN A 195 -4.99 -16.48 3.07
CA GLN A 195 -5.05 -17.93 3.00
C GLN A 195 -3.76 -18.59 3.52
N VAL A 196 -2.59 -18.00 3.19
CA VAL A 196 -1.28 -18.54 3.64
C VAL A 196 -1.12 -18.44 5.16
N ILE A 197 -1.59 -17.34 5.77
CA ILE A 197 -1.48 -17.09 7.22
C ILE A 197 -2.83 -17.17 7.93
N LYS A 198 -3.75 -18.00 7.43
CA LYS A 198 -5.13 -18.13 7.93
C LYS A 198 -5.21 -18.43 9.42
N ALA A 199 -4.33 -19.29 9.93
CA ALA A 199 -4.28 -19.66 11.34
C ALA A 199 -3.98 -18.47 12.27
N ASP A 200 -3.12 -17.54 11.83
CA ASP A 200 -2.81 -16.33 12.59
C ASP A 200 -4.02 -15.38 12.67
N TYR A 201 -4.73 -15.18 11.56
CA TYR A 201 -5.95 -14.37 11.55
C TYR A 201 -7.07 -14.97 12.39
N ALA A 202 -7.24 -16.30 12.34
CA ALA A 202 -8.24 -16.99 13.16
C ALA A 202 -7.90 -16.86 14.66
N ARG A 203 -6.61 -17.00 15.04
CA ARG A 203 -6.15 -16.84 16.43
C ARG A 203 -6.37 -15.42 16.95
N ALA A 204 -6.14 -14.42 16.11
CA ALA A 204 -6.35 -13.01 16.42
C ALA A 204 -7.81 -12.56 16.28
N GLN A 205 -8.73 -13.47 15.99
CA GLN A 205 -10.17 -13.24 15.80
C GLN A 205 -10.48 -12.14 14.75
N ILE A 206 -9.62 -12.00 13.73
CA ILE A 206 -9.87 -11.05 12.65
C ILE A 206 -10.72 -11.72 11.58
N PRO A 207 -11.88 -11.13 11.22
CA PRO A 207 -12.85 -11.73 10.29
C PRO A 207 -12.42 -11.58 8.83
N MET A 208 -11.23 -12.11 8.47
CA MET A 208 -10.80 -12.13 7.07
C MET A 208 -11.70 -13.06 6.25
N LEU A 209 -11.98 -12.68 5.00
CA LEU A 209 -12.89 -13.44 4.13
C LEU A 209 -12.55 -14.94 4.06
N PRO A 210 -11.26 -15.38 3.90
CA PRO A 210 -10.92 -16.80 3.92
C PRO A 210 -11.16 -17.49 5.25
N VAL A 211 -11.23 -16.74 6.37
CA VAL A 211 -11.48 -17.27 7.72
C VAL A 211 -12.97 -17.53 7.92
N VAL A 212 -13.83 -16.53 7.60
CA VAL A 212 -15.26 -16.57 7.92
C VAL A 212 -16.11 -17.18 6.81
N ALA A 213 -15.78 -16.95 5.53
CA ALA A 213 -16.54 -17.44 4.38
C ALA A 213 -15.86 -18.60 3.62
N GLY A 214 -14.70 -19.05 4.13
CA GLY A 214 -13.92 -20.12 3.53
C GLY A 214 -13.02 -19.67 2.37
N GLU A 215 -12.02 -20.50 2.07
CA GLU A 215 -11.01 -20.21 1.04
C GLU A 215 -11.61 -20.14 -0.37
N GLN A 216 -12.59 -21.03 -0.67
CA GLN A 216 -13.20 -21.09 -1.99
C GLN A 216 -14.02 -19.82 -2.33
N SER A 217 -14.68 -19.23 -1.33
CA SER A 217 -15.39 -17.95 -1.51
C SER A 217 -14.40 -16.82 -1.84
N ALA A 218 -13.30 -16.73 -1.07
CA ALA A 218 -12.25 -15.75 -1.32
C ALA A 218 -11.62 -15.90 -2.72
N LYS A 219 -11.35 -17.13 -3.15
CA LYS A 219 -10.80 -17.42 -4.49
C LYS A 219 -11.73 -17.01 -5.62
N ARG A 220 -13.04 -17.32 -5.52
CA ARG A 220 -14.05 -16.91 -6.52
C ARG A 220 -14.13 -15.38 -6.63
N GLN A 221 -14.19 -14.69 -5.50
CA GLN A 221 -14.19 -13.23 -5.49
C GLN A 221 -12.87 -12.65 -6.03
N SER A 222 -11.72 -13.29 -5.76
CA SER A 222 -10.41 -12.87 -6.31
C SER A 222 -10.42 -12.87 -7.84
N VAL A 223 -11.10 -13.82 -8.50
CA VAL A 223 -11.22 -13.83 -9.97
C VAL A 223 -11.94 -12.57 -10.46
N VAL A 224 -13.06 -12.21 -9.81
CA VAL A 224 -13.83 -11.01 -10.19
C VAL A 224 -12.96 -9.76 -10.06
N TYR A 225 -12.29 -9.60 -8.94
CA TYR A 225 -11.43 -8.43 -8.70
C TYR A 225 -10.19 -8.41 -9.62
N ALA A 226 -9.62 -9.57 -9.98
CA ALA A 226 -8.53 -9.65 -10.95
C ALA A 226 -8.98 -9.21 -12.36
N VAL A 227 -10.20 -9.60 -12.77
CA VAL A 227 -10.79 -9.15 -14.04
C VAL A 227 -11.01 -7.64 -14.02
N LEU A 228 -11.58 -7.08 -12.94
CA LEU A 228 -11.76 -5.63 -12.79
C LEU A 228 -10.42 -4.90 -12.82
N THR A 229 -9.39 -5.44 -12.16
CA THR A 229 -8.03 -4.89 -12.21
C THR A 229 -7.50 -4.84 -13.64
N ALA A 230 -7.62 -5.95 -14.39
CA ALA A 230 -7.17 -6.03 -15.77
C ALA A 230 -7.91 -5.04 -16.69
N ILE A 231 -9.23 -4.91 -16.53
CA ILE A 231 -10.05 -3.95 -17.30
C ILE A 231 -9.63 -2.52 -17.02
N VAL A 232 -9.50 -2.15 -15.74
CA VAL A 232 -9.17 -0.77 -15.36
C VAL A 232 -7.72 -0.42 -15.73
N SER A 233 -6.81 -1.40 -15.77
CA SER A 233 -5.40 -1.17 -16.12
C SER A 233 -5.19 -0.72 -17.56
N VAL A 234 -6.13 -0.93 -18.46
CA VAL A 234 -6.02 -0.45 -19.86
C VAL A 234 -6.59 0.96 -20.07
N VAL A 235 -7.33 1.50 -19.09
CA VAL A 235 -7.97 2.83 -19.18
C VAL A 235 -6.97 3.97 -19.46
N PRO A 236 -5.76 4.01 -18.88
CA PRO A 236 -4.78 5.06 -19.17
C PRO A 236 -4.41 5.20 -20.65
N PHE A 237 -4.49 4.12 -21.42
CA PHE A 237 -4.32 4.19 -22.88
C PHE A 237 -5.44 4.97 -23.56
N PHE A 238 -6.69 4.70 -23.19
CA PHE A 238 -7.85 5.38 -23.79
C PHE A 238 -7.98 6.85 -23.36
N THR A 239 -7.37 7.25 -22.26
CA THR A 239 -7.28 8.65 -21.84
C THR A 239 -6.12 9.40 -22.48
N GLY A 240 -5.30 8.72 -23.27
CA GLY A 240 -4.09 9.32 -23.88
C GLY A 240 -2.93 9.51 -22.89
N SER A 241 -3.04 8.97 -21.67
CA SER A 241 -2.01 9.12 -20.62
C SER A 241 -0.90 8.08 -20.73
N ALA A 242 -1.06 7.06 -21.57
CA ALA A 242 -0.06 6.02 -21.83
C ALA A 242 -0.15 5.49 -23.27
N GLY A 243 1.00 5.07 -23.84
CA GLY A 243 1.11 4.60 -25.22
C GLY A 243 0.85 3.10 -25.40
N ALA A 244 1.07 2.62 -26.65
CA ALA A 244 0.82 1.24 -27.06
C ALA A 244 1.64 0.20 -26.28
N VAL A 245 2.89 0.52 -25.93
CA VAL A 245 3.76 -0.37 -25.14
C VAL A 245 3.17 -0.62 -23.75
N TYR A 246 2.63 0.42 -23.12
CA TYR A 246 1.96 0.29 -21.81
C TYR A 246 0.73 -0.64 -21.92
N VAL A 247 -0.18 -0.41 -22.87
CA VAL A 247 -1.39 -1.20 -22.98
C VAL A 247 -1.09 -2.66 -23.30
N ALA A 248 -0.10 -2.93 -24.18
CA ALA A 248 0.35 -4.29 -24.45
C ALA A 248 0.84 -5.00 -23.17
N GLY A 249 1.68 -4.32 -22.37
CA GLY A 249 2.14 -4.80 -21.08
C GLY A 249 1.00 -5.01 -20.07
N ALA A 250 0.06 -4.07 -19.99
CA ALA A 250 -1.10 -4.16 -19.12
C ALA A 250 -1.98 -5.37 -19.46
N VAL A 251 -2.21 -5.65 -20.74
CA VAL A 251 -2.96 -6.83 -21.22
C VAL A 251 -2.23 -8.13 -20.84
N VAL A 252 -0.93 -8.24 -21.14
CA VAL A 252 -0.13 -9.45 -20.83
C VAL A 252 -0.12 -9.70 -19.32
N LEU A 253 0.17 -8.67 -18.53
CA LEU A 253 0.19 -8.78 -17.07
C LEU A 253 -1.21 -9.11 -16.50
N GLY A 254 -2.26 -8.48 -17.04
CA GLY A 254 -3.66 -8.71 -16.66
C GLY A 254 -4.10 -10.14 -16.94
N VAL A 255 -3.80 -10.69 -18.12
CA VAL A 255 -4.06 -12.09 -18.48
C VAL A 255 -3.35 -13.04 -17.51
N GLY A 256 -2.10 -12.75 -17.15
CA GLY A 256 -1.35 -13.51 -16.15
C GLY A 256 -2.02 -13.48 -14.77
N LEU A 257 -2.50 -12.31 -14.31
CA LEU A 257 -3.17 -12.15 -13.03
C LEU A 257 -4.49 -12.94 -12.99
N VAL A 258 -5.33 -12.77 -14.01
CA VAL A 258 -6.61 -13.50 -14.13
C VAL A 258 -6.36 -15.00 -14.24
N GLY A 259 -5.40 -15.43 -15.10
CA GLY A 259 -5.05 -16.84 -15.25
C GLY A 259 -4.62 -17.48 -13.94
N LEU A 260 -3.77 -16.81 -13.14
CA LEU A 260 -3.35 -17.32 -11.84
C LEU A 260 -4.49 -17.36 -10.80
N THR A 261 -5.42 -16.39 -10.82
CA THR A 261 -6.59 -16.46 -9.93
C THR A 261 -7.54 -17.59 -10.29
N VAL A 262 -7.70 -17.90 -11.59
CA VAL A 262 -8.48 -19.06 -12.07
C VAL A 262 -7.78 -20.37 -11.68
N LEU A 263 -6.47 -20.47 -11.88
CA LEU A 263 -5.68 -21.65 -11.45
C LEU A 263 -5.72 -21.84 -9.93
N ASP A 264 -5.80 -20.78 -9.14
CA ASP A 264 -5.91 -20.88 -7.68
C ASP A 264 -7.21 -21.56 -7.23
N LEU A 265 -8.27 -21.55 -8.04
CA LEU A 265 -9.50 -22.32 -7.77
C LEU A 265 -9.24 -23.81 -7.65
N SER A 266 -8.24 -24.33 -8.37
CA SER A 266 -7.93 -25.77 -8.42
C SER A 266 -7.07 -26.26 -7.23
N GLY A 267 -6.46 -25.39 -6.43
CA GLY A 267 -5.68 -25.83 -5.27
C GLY A 267 -4.67 -24.84 -4.71
N ARG A 268 -4.30 -25.06 -3.45
CA ARG A 268 -3.43 -24.17 -2.64
C ARG A 268 -2.02 -23.95 -3.22
N ARG A 269 -1.53 -24.80 -4.11
CA ARG A 269 -0.21 -24.64 -4.75
C ARG A 269 -0.12 -23.33 -5.55
N TRP A 270 -1.24 -22.85 -6.04
CA TRP A 270 -1.31 -21.62 -6.83
C TRP A 270 -1.43 -20.36 -6.00
N THR A 271 -1.97 -20.45 -4.77
CA THR A 271 -2.16 -19.30 -3.86
C THR A 271 -0.85 -18.54 -3.61
N ARG A 272 0.26 -19.24 -3.33
CA ARG A 272 1.57 -18.59 -3.13
C ARG A 272 2.11 -17.96 -4.42
N ARG A 273 1.88 -18.61 -5.57
CA ARG A 273 2.28 -18.07 -6.88
C ARG A 273 1.47 -16.84 -7.24
N LEU A 274 0.17 -16.86 -6.99
CA LEU A 274 -0.70 -15.70 -7.16
C LEU A 274 -0.24 -14.53 -6.29
N PHE A 275 0.05 -14.77 -5.00
CA PHE A 275 0.57 -13.74 -4.10
C PHE A 275 1.88 -13.12 -4.62
N ALA A 276 2.85 -13.94 -5.02
CA ALA A 276 4.11 -13.44 -5.57
C ALA A 276 3.91 -12.68 -6.89
N TYR A 277 3.12 -13.25 -7.82
CA TYR A 277 2.85 -12.61 -9.11
C TYR A 277 2.12 -11.29 -8.95
N SER A 278 1.18 -11.16 -8.03
CA SER A 278 0.45 -9.91 -7.80
C SER A 278 1.37 -8.74 -7.42
N ILE A 279 2.48 -9.00 -6.70
CA ILE A 279 3.51 -8.00 -6.40
C ILE A 279 4.27 -7.61 -7.67
N VAL A 280 4.66 -8.60 -8.49
CA VAL A 280 5.34 -8.37 -9.77
C VAL A 280 4.42 -7.60 -10.72
N TYR A 281 3.14 -7.97 -10.79
CA TYR A 281 2.13 -7.29 -11.59
C TYR A 281 2.09 -5.78 -11.32
N ILE A 282 1.89 -5.39 -10.06
CA ILE A 282 1.74 -3.97 -9.71
C ILE A 282 3.04 -3.20 -9.95
N ALA A 283 4.19 -3.80 -9.63
CA ALA A 283 5.50 -3.18 -9.84
C ALA A 283 5.79 -2.95 -11.34
N LEU A 284 5.55 -3.95 -12.18
CA LEU A 284 5.78 -3.83 -13.62
C LEU A 284 4.77 -2.90 -14.28
N LEU A 285 3.48 -2.96 -13.90
CA LEU A 285 2.45 -2.10 -14.47
C LEU A 285 2.74 -0.62 -14.20
N PHE A 286 3.02 -0.24 -12.94
CA PHE A 286 3.37 1.14 -12.60
C PHE A 286 4.75 1.54 -13.13
N GLY A 287 5.69 0.60 -13.23
CA GLY A 287 6.97 0.84 -13.90
C GLY A 287 6.80 1.17 -15.38
N LEU A 288 6.00 0.37 -16.12
CA LEU A 288 5.67 0.64 -17.54
C LEU A 288 4.91 1.96 -17.68
N PHE A 289 4.01 2.27 -16.77
CA PHE A 289 3.30 3.54 -16.77
C PHE A 289 4.27 4.71 -16.57
N ALA A 290 5.16 4.63 -15.58
CA ALA A 290 6.13 5.68 -15.28
C ALA A 290 7.05 6.02 -16.46
N ILE A 291 7.45 5.02 -17.26
CA ILE A 291 8.33 5.22 -18.42
C ILE A 291 7.55 5.51 -19.70
N SER A 292 6.22 5.41 -19.70
CA SER A 292 5.41 5.55 -20.92
C SER A 292 5.61 6.86 -21.69
N PRO A 293 5.90 8.03 -21.06
CA PRO A 293 6.19 9.26 -21.81
C PRO A 293 7.47 9.22 -22.64
N PHE A 294 8.35 8.27 -22.36
CA PHE A 294 9.66 8.11 -23.02
C PHE A 294 9.67 6.96 -24.03
N LEU A 295 8.53 6.31 -24.22
CA LEU A 295 8.34 5.19 -25.14
C LEU A 295 7.55 5.66 -26.38
N PRO A 296 7.76 5.01 -27.55
CA PRO A 296 6.99 5.31 -28.76
C PRO A 296 5.50 4.93 -28.58
#